data_2e36bebd3d3adf508627ca08c6eed2ec
#
_entry.id   2e36bebd3d3adf508627ca08c6eed2ec
#
_cell.length_a   1.000
_cell.length_b   1.000
_cell.length_c   1.000
_cell.angle_alpha   90.00
_cell.angle_beta   90.00
_cell.angle_gamma   90.00
#
_symmetry.space_group_name_H-M   'P 1'
#
loop_
_entity.id
_entity.type
_entity.pdbx_description
1 polymer ?
#
loop_
_entity_poly.entity_id
_entity_poly.type
_entity_poly.pdbx_seq_one_letter_code
_entity_poly.pdbx_strand_id
1 'polypeptide(L)'
;MSLLSAGDQGKGKSSSYGSLDIPLSRNYGIDALRIVAMMLVLVLHLLAATHVLPLDNHDSASYRVGWLLEIAAYCGVNCYALITGYVCCDGTFRYERVVTLWFQVIFYTAGSLLLVLLFSSQVVHFNDVLNSLFPVLTVQYWYVTAYVGLFFFIPFLNVLGNRLTKSQFQYLLVTVFVLFSVVPTLLHRDVFPVEGGYSVWWLGVLYMLGMYIKKHGLLTGMRTGALWMLYAGCVCFVWAFKMVLDVVSPYLIGQIRGGGTFIAYNSPFIVGTAVALFLIFSRMRFSSRRTVACISWLAAASFSVYVLHCNVLIGKWFLWDVFEWAASSSPALMVVKVLAMAVAVYAGCSLVDAVRRYLFKTMDVN
;
A
#
# COMPACT_ATOMS: atom_id res chain seq x y z
N MET A 1 33.74 -2.20 -54.56
CA MET A 1 33.09 -2.00 -55.87
C MET A 1 31.64 -1.73 -55.63
N SER A 2 31.33 -0.54 -55.73
CA SER A 2 30.39 0.28 -56.51
C SER A 2 28.94 0.14 -56.03
N LEU A 3 28.36 1.17 -55.43
CA LEU A 3 27.89 2.47 -55.89
C LEU A 3 26.42 2.47 -56.26
N LEU A 4 25.66 3.34 -55.50
CA LEU A 4 24.62 4.27 -55.96
C LEU A 4 23.26 3.65 -56.37
N SER A 5 22.10 4.21 -56.02
CA SER A 5 21.63 5.61 -56.01
C SER A 5 20.28 5.70 -55.33
N ALA A 6 20.04 6.66 -54.53
CA ALA A 6 19.19 7.86 -54.56
C ALA A 6 17.81 7.72 -55.22
N GLY A 7 16.79 8.06 -54.42
CA GLY A 7 15.42 8.34 -54.86
C GLY A 7 14.68 9.11 -53.78
N ASP A 8 14.78 10.42 -53.79
CA ASP A 8 14.02 11.42 -53.06
C ASP A 8 12.59 11.48 -53.58
N GLN A 9 11.57 11.54 -52.73
CA GLN A 9 10.41 12.41 -52.86
C GLN A 9 9.34 12.15 -51.81
N GLY A 10 8.92 13.19 -51.15
CA GLY A 10 7.52 13.35 -50.75
C GLY A 10 7.30 13.86 -49.33
N LYS A 11 7.46 15.15 -49.09
CA LYS A 11 6.93 15.84 -47.93
C LYS A 11 5.40 15.69 -47.83
N GLY A 12 4.93 15.02 -46.80
CA GLY A 12 3.55 15.11 -46.32
C GLY A 12 3.58 15.42 -44.84
N LYS A 13 3.55 16.68 -44.43
CA LYS A 13 3.23 17.10 -43.05
C LYS A 13 1.79 16.76 -42.78
N SER A 14 1.51 15.58 -42.19
CA SER A 14 0.26 15.34 -41.49
C SER A 14 0.49 15.67 -40.02
N SER A 15 -0.19 16.69 -39.57
CA SER A 15 -0.40 17.05 -38.17
C SER A 15 -1.04 15.84 -37.43
N SER A 16 -0.23 15.00 -36.82
CA SER A 16 -0.74 13.96 -35.93
C SER A 16 -0.75 14.54 -34.51
N TYR A 17 -1.92 14.90 -34.04
CA TYR A 17 -2.22 14.99 -32.63
C TYR A 17 -1.73 13.71 -31.97
N GLY A 18 -0.80 13.84 -31.00
CA GLY A 18 -0.08 12.75 -30.40
C GLY A 18 -0.98 11.61 -29.93
N SER A 19 -0.88 10.51 -30.64
CA SER A 19 -1.37 9.21 -30.15
C SER A 19 -0.51 8.86 -28.93
N LEU A 20 -1.07 8.93 -27.74
CA LEU A 20 -0.51 8.27 -26.59
C LEU A 20 -0.55 6.76 -26.90
N ASP A 21 0.55 6.23 -27.42
CA ASP A 21 0.74 4.80 -27.59
C ASP A 21 0.67 4.18 -26.19
N ILE A 22 -0.41 3.44 -25.93
CA ILE A 22 -0.58 2.69 -24.69
C ILE A 22 0.45 1.55 -24.76
N PRO A 23 1.50 1.54 -23.90
CA PRO A 23 2.48 0.46 -23.93
C PRO A 23 1.77 -0.87 -23.66
N LEU A 24 1.74 -1.76 -24.64
CA LEU A 24 1.12 -3.09 -24.57
C LEU A 24 1.67 -3.96 -23.40
N SER A 25 2.81 -3.58 -22.82
CA SER A 25 3.46 -4.31 -21.72
C SER A 25 3.00 -3.92 -20.31
N ARG A 26 2.32 -2.76 -20.14
CA ARG A 26 1.92 -2.28 -18.80
C ARG A 26 0.61 -2.88 -18.36
N ASN A 27 0.59 -3.49 -17.16
CA ASN A 27 -0.62 -4.04 -16.57
C ASN A 27 -1.35 -2.97 -15.74
N TYR A 28 -2.35 -2.32 -16.32
CA TYR A 28 -3.15 -1.29 -15.64
C TYR A 28 -4.02 -1.83 -14.50
N GLY A 29 -4.26 -3.15 -14.42
CA GLY A 29 -4.86 -3.79 -13.26
C GLY A 29 -3.98 -3.65 -12.02
N ILE A 30 -2.66 -3.76 -12.17
CA ILE A 30 -1.71 -3.51 -11.08
C ILE A 30 -1.71 -2.03 -10.66
N ASP A 31 -1.86 -1.10 -11.60
CA ASP A 31 -2.00 0.32 -11.26
C ASP A 31 -3.33 0.60 -10.52
N ALA A 32 -4.43 -0.05 -10.92
CA ALA A 32 -5.69 0.01 -10.21
C ALA A 32 -5.57 -0.57 -8.78
N LEU A 33 -4.81 -1.66 -8.60
CA LEU A 33 -4.53 -2.21 -7.28
C LEU A 33 -3.76 -1.22 -6.39
N ARG A 34 -2.82 -0.44 -6.93
CA ARG A 34 -2.13 0.63 -6.15
C ARG A 34 -3.12 1.64 -5.58
N ILE A 35 -4.11 2.05 -6.38
CA ILE A 35 -5.15 2.98 -5.93
C ILE A 35 -5.98 2.34 -4.83
N VAL A 36 -6.48 1.12 -5.05
CA VAL A 36 -7.29 0.39 -4.06
C VAL A 36 -6.50 0.14 -2.78
N ALA A 37 -5.25 -0.30 -2.88
CA ALA A 37 -4.38 -0.53 -1.72
C ALA A 37 -4.18 0.75 -0.90
N MET A 38 -4.02 1.92 -1.54
CA MET A 38 -3.93 3.20 -0.82
C MET A 38 -5.28 3.62 -0.22
N MET A 39 -6.38 3.36 -0.90
CA MET A 39 -7.71 3.56 -0.32
C MET A 39 -7.92 2.70 0.93
N LEU A 40 -7.47 1.45 0.93
CA LEU A 40 -7.51 0.58 2.10
C LEU A 40 -6.65 1.14 3.24
N VAL A 41 -5.44 1.64 2.97
CA VAL A 41 -4.58 2.28 3.98
C VAL A 41 -5.25 3.54 4.56
N LEU A 42 -5.89 4.36 3.72
CA LEU A 42 -6.67 5.51 4.21
C LEU A 42 -7.81 5.07 5.13
N VAL A 43 -8.53 4.01 4.79
CA VAL A 43 -9.60 3.46 5.63
C VAL A 43 -9.08 3.06 7.01
N LEU A 44 -7.93 2.37 7.10
CA LEU A 44 -7.29 2.03 8.38
C LEU A 44 -7.04 3.28 9.25
N HIS A 45 -6.41 4.30 8.68
CA HIS A 45 -6.06 5.50 9.42
C HIS A 45 -7.28 6.34 9.80
N LEU A 46 -8.29 6.40 8.93
CA LEU A 46 -9.54 7.08 9.23
C LEU A 46 -10.35 6.36 10.32
N LEU A 47 -10.41 5.02 10.30
CA LEU A 47 -11.04 4.25 11.37
C LEU A 47 -10.33 4.46 12.71
N ALA A 48 -9.00 4.49 12.71
CA ALA A 48 -8.23 4.82 13.93
C ALA A 48 -8.58 6.22 14.45
N ALA A 49 -8.73 7.22 13.56
CA ALA A 49 -9.09 8.59 13.92
C ALA A 49 -10.56 8.75 14.39
N THR A 50 -11.45 7.81 14.09
CA THR A 50 -12.84 7.85 14.61
C THR A 50 -12.98 7.36 16.04
N HIS A 51 -11.95 6.78 16.64
CA HIS A 51 -12.01 6.15 17.98
C HIS A 51 -13.12 5.09 18.16
N VAL A 52 -13.57 4.45 17.08
CA VAL A 52 -14.59 3.39 17.11
C VAL A 52 -14.00 2.03 17.52
N LEU A 53 -12.72 1.79 17.21
CA LEU A 53 -12.04 0.50 17.37
C LEU A 53 -11.59 0.14 18.80
N PRO A 54 -11.42 1.09 19.77
CA PRO A 54 -11.05 0.73 21.14
C PRO A 54 -12.04 -0.22 21.81
N LEU A 55 -11.53 -1.04 22.72
CA LEU A 55 -12.28 -2.08 23.42
C LEU A 55 -13.44 -1.53 24.26
N ASP A 56 -13.38 -0.28 24.72
CA ASP A 56 -14.45 0.38 25.44
C ASP A 56 -15.76 0.44 24.65
N ASN A 57 -15.67 0.29 23.33
CA ASN A 57 -16.82 0.27 22.41
C ASN A 57 -17.27 -1.14 22.00
N HIS A 58 -16.72 -2.22 22.60
CA HIS A 58 -16.87 -3.61 22.11
C HIS A 58 -18.33 -4.08 21.98
N ASP A 59 -19.24 -3.54 22.75
CA ASP A 59 -20.67 -3.87 22.70
C ASP A 59 -21.42 -3.16 21.57
N SER A 60 -20.82 -2.13 20.98
CA SER A 60 -21.49 -1.32 19.97
C SER A 60 -21.52 -2.00 18.60
N ALA A 61 -22.59 -1.77 17.84
CA ALA A 61 -22.68 -2.22 16.47
C ALA A 61 -21.62 -1.53 15.57
N SER A 62 -21.28 -0.28 15.88
CA SER A 62 -20.24 0.49 15.17
C SER A 62 -18.85 -0.12 15.35
N TYR A 63 -18.51 -0.62 16.53
CA TYR A 63 -17.28 -1.37 16.78
C TYR A 63 -17.19 -2.62 15.90
N ARG A 64 -18.25 -3.43 15.87
CA ARG A 64 -18.28 -4.68 15.09
C ARG A 64 -18.11 -4.42 13.59
N VAL A 65 -18.81 -3.43 13.06
CA VAL A 65 -18.72 -3.03 11.65
C VAL A 65 -17.39 -2.34 11.38
N GLY A 66 -16.89 -1.50 12.29
CA GLY A 66 -15.57 -0.88 12.20
C GLY A 66 -14.45 -1.92 12.05
N TRP A 67 -14.45 -2.95 12.92
CA TRP A 67 -13.46 -4.04 12.81
C TRP A 67 -13.62 -4.89 11.56
N LEU A 68 -14.83 -5.09 11.03
CA LEU A 68 -15.00 -5.77 9.75
C LEU A 68 -14.33 -4.97 8.62
N LEU A 69 -14.52 -3.66 8.60
CA LEU A 69 -13.92 -2.76 7.61
C LEU A 69 -12.40 -2.66 7.79
N GLU A 70 -11.92 -2.59 9.03
CA GLU A 70 -10.49 -2.58 9.39
C GLU A 70 -9.79 -3.84 8.86
N ILE A 71 -10.32 -5.03 9.18
CA ILE A 71 -9.76 -6.31 8.76
C ILE A 71 -9.77 -6.43 7.23
N ALA A 72 -10.86 -6.02 6.58
CA ALA A 72 -10.93 -6.00 5.12
C ALA A 72 -9.85 -5.08 4.51
N ALA A 73 -9.55 -3.96 5.15
CA ALA A 73 -8.57 -3.01 4.67
C ALA A 73 -7.11 -3.38 5.00
N TYR A 74 -6.87 -4.25 5.97
CA TYR A 74 -5.55 -4.52 6.54
C TYR A 74 -4.52 -5.03 5.53
N CYS A 75 -4.94 -5.64 4.43
CA CYS A 75 -4.05 -6.15 3.39
C CYS A 75 -3.42 -5.08 2.47
N GLY A 76 -3.84 -3.80 2.59
CA GLY A 76 -3.39 -2.73 1.70
C GLY A 76 -1.87 -2.59 1.61
N VAL A 77 -1.17 -2.63 2.75
CA VAL A 77 0.29 -2.55 2.81
C VAL A 77 0.96 -3.76 2.12
N ASN A 78 0.45 -4.96 2.36
CA ASN A 78 0.99 -6.18 1.74
C ASN A 78 0.85 -6.14 0.21
N CYS A 79 -0.25 -5.57 -0.31
CA CYS A 79 -0.43 -5.38 -1.74
C CYS A 79 0.69 -4.55 -2.37
N TYR A 80 1.18 -3.48 -1.71
CA TYR A 80 2.29 -2.67 -2.22
C TYR A 80 3.59 -3.46 -2.31
N ALA A 81 3.92 -4.27 -1.33
CA ALA A 81 5.12 -5.09 -1.35
C ALA A 81 5.05 -6.18 -2.45
N LEU A 82 3.87 -6.83 -2.62
CA LEU A 82 3.61 -7.77 -3.72
C LEU A 82 3.76 -7.10 -5.08
N ILE A 83 3.18 -5.90 -5.26
CA ILE A 83 3.30 -5.10 -6.49
C ILE A 83 4.77 -4.81 -6.77
N THR A 84 5.54 -4.41 -5.76
CA THR A 84 6.97 -4.10 -5.93
C THR A 84 7.74 -5.31 -6.43
N GLY A 85 7.55 -6.48 -5.83
CA GLY A 85 8.18 -7.72 -6.25
C GLY A 85 7.78 -8.12 -7.68
N TYR A 86 6.50 -7.98 -8.01
CA TYR A 86 5.99 -8.29 -9.35
C TYR A 86 6.54 -7.36 -10.43
N VAL A 87 6.66 -6.06 -10.15
CA VAL A 87 7.06 -5.05 -11.14
C VAL A 87 8.58 -4.94 -11.25
N CYS A 88 9.30 -5.03 -10.14
CA CYS A 88 10.75 -4.73 -10.09
C CYS A 88 11.66 -5.94 -10.30
N CYS A 89 11.13 -7.17 -10.34
CA CYS A 89 11.96 -8.38 -10.40
C CYS A 89 12.81 -8.52 -11.68
N ASP A 90 12.38 -7.90 -12.80
CA ASP A 90 13.13 -7.90 -14.06
C ASP A 90 13.79 -6.53 -14.34
N GLY A 91 13.65 -5.59 -13.40
CA GLY A 91 14.17 -4.24 -13.56
C GLY A 91 15.66 -4.13 -13.24
N THR A 92 16.34 -3.19 -13.89
CA THR A 92 17.68 -2.77 -13.51
C THR A 92 17.62 -1.89 -12.26
N PHE A 93 18.55 -2.13 -11.35
CA PHE A 93 18.71 -1.30 -10.17
C PHE A 93 19.29 0.08 -10.57
N ARG A 94 18.67 1.15 -10.07
CA ARG A 94 19.08 2.52 -10.34
C ARG A 94 19.01 3.35 -9.08
N TYR A 95 20.15 3.83 -8.59
CA TYR A 95 20.24 4.65 -7.37
C TYR A 95 19.42 5.94 -7.45
N GLU A 96 19.28 6.49 -8.66
CA GLU A 96 18.51 7.72 -8.90
C GLU A 96 17.06 7.60 -8.43
N ARG A 97 16.50 6.40 -8.43
CA ARG A 97 15.14 6.16 -7.91
C ARG A 97 15.02 6.40 -6.41
N VAL A 98 16.06 6.06 -5.62
CA VAL A 98 16.07 6.35 -4.17
C VAL A 98 16.19 7.84 -3.94
N VAL A 99 17.07 8.50 -4.70
CA VAL A 99 17.27 9.95 -4.61
C VAL A 99 15.97 10.68 -4.95
N THR A 100 15.32 10.30 -6.05
CA THR A 100 14.01 10.87 -6.44
C THR A 100 12.95 10.64 -5.36
N LEU A 101 12.89 9.42 -4.79
CA LEU A 101 11.98 9.10 -3.71
C LEU A 101 12.25 9.98 -2.47
N TRP A 102 13.52 10.15 -2.10
CA TRP A 102 13.93 10.98 -0.98
C TRP A 102 13.55 12.44 -1.17
N PHE A 103 13.83 13.02 -2.36
CA PHE A 103 13.39 14.38 -2.69
C PHE A 103 11.87 14.52 -2.64
N GLN A 104 11.14 13.52 -3.12
CA GLN A 104 9.68 13.52 -3.06
C GLN A 104 9.17 13.52 -1.60
N VAL A 105 9.74 12.71 -0.72
CA VAL A 105 9.36 12.69 0.70
C VAL A 105 9.67 14.04 1.35
N ILE A 106 10.88 14.57 1.18
CA ILE A 106 11.27 15.87 1.75
C ILE A 106 10.39 17.01 1.22
N PHE A 107 10.04 17.01 -0.06
CA PHE A 107 9.13 18.00 -0.60
C PHE A 107 7.82 18.08 0.20
N TYR A 108 7.23 16.93 0.52
CA TYR A 108 6.00 16.91 1.30
C TYR A 108 6.20 17.21 2.78
N THR A 109 7.23 16.69 3.40
CA THR A 109 7.46 16.90 4.84
C THR A 109 7.90 18.32 5.15
N ALA A 110 8.84 18.87 4.39
CA ALA A 110 9.27 20.26 4.54
C ALA A 110 8.17 21.24 4.10
N GLY A 111 7.42 20.92 3.04
CA GLY A 111 6.27 21.70 2.62
C GLY A 111 5.16 21.74 3.67
N SER A 112 4.87 20.60 4.31
CA SER A 112 3.92 20.51 5.42
C SER A 112 4.37 21.33 6.62
N LEU A 113 5.65 21.24 6.99
CA LEU A 113 6.24 22.05 8.06
C LEU A 113 6.10 23.55 7.78
N LEU A 114 6.42 23.97 6.56
CA LEU A 114 6.29 25.36 6.15
C LEU A 114 4.84 25.85 6.23
N LEU A 115 3.87 25.05 5.75
CA LEU A 115 2.45 25.40 5.82
C LEU A 115 1.99 25.54 7.27
N VAL A 116 2.38 24.64 8.17
CA VAL A 116 2.02 24.72 9.58
C VAL A 116 2.65 25.95 10.24
N LEU A 117 3.91 26.28 9.95
CA LEU A 117 4.57 27.47 10.47
C LEU A 117 3.94 28.78 10.00
N LEU A 118 3.38 28.81 8.77
CA LEU A 118 2.80 30.02 8.19
C LEU A 118 1.32 30.22 8.54
N PHE A 119 0.55 29.12 8.68
CA PHE A 119 -0.91 29.19 8.73
C PHE A 119 -1.53 28.54 9.96
N SER A 120 -0.74 27.89 10.82
CA SER A 120 -1.25 27.24 12.03
C SER A 120 -0.74 27.94 13.28
N SER A 121 -1.56 27.94 14.34
CA SER A 121 -1.17 28.37 15.69
C SER A 121 -0.48 27.25 16.50
N GLN A 122 -0.24 26.08 15.91
CA GLN A 122 0.41 24.97 16.60
C GLN A 122 1.86 25.30 16.96
N VAL A 123 2.27 24.87 18.15
CA VAL A 123 3.66 24.96 18.57
C VAL A 123 4.47 23.89 17.84
N VAL A 124 5.43 24.31 17.05
CA VAL A 124 6.36 23.41 16.35
C VAL A 124 7.58 23.20 17.24
N HIS A 125 7.84 21.96 17.61
CA HIS A 125 9.00 21.57 18.41
C HIS A 125 10.20 21.23 17.51
N PHE A 126 11.41 21.26 18.08
CA PHE A 126 12.64 20.89 17.38
C PHE A 126 12.58 19.49 16.74
N ASN A 127 11.95 18.53 17.43
CA ASN A 127 11.76 17.17 16.89
C ASN A 127 10.86 17.16 15.64
N ASP A 128 9.87 18.04 15.53
CA ASP A 128 9.03 18.15 14.35
C ASP A 128 9.83 18.63 13.12
N VAL A 129 10.78 19.54 13.37
CA VAL A 129 11.72 20.00 12.33
C VAL A 129 12.66 18.86 11.91
N LEU A 130 13.26 18.13 12.87
CA LEU A 130 14.10 16.98 12.55
C LEU A 130 13.34 15.89 11.78
N ASN A 131 12.13 15.56 12.21
CA ASN A 131 11.27 14.60 11.54
C ASN A 131 10.95 15.03 10.10
N SER A 132 10.71 16.30 9.89
CA SER A 132 10.40 16.84 8.57
C SER A 132 11.60 16.86 7.61
N LEU A 133 12.81 17.06 8.12
CA LEU A 133 14.05 17.10 7.33
C LEU A 133 14.69 15.73 7.13
N PHE A 134 14.53 14.83 8.10
CA PHE A 134 15.14 13.49 8.09
C PHE A 134 14.12 12.37 8.29
N PRO A 135 13.00 12.34 7.53
CA PRO A 135 11.84 11.47 7.80
C PRO A 135 12.17 9.97 7.75
N VAL A 136 13.18 9.56 6.99
CA VAL A 136 13.64 8.15 6.91
C VAL A 136 14.45 7.76 8.15
N LEU A 137 15.34 8.63 8.60
CA LEU A 137 16.21 8.35 9.76
C LEU A 137 15.46 8.42 11.09
N THR A 138 14.46 9.29 11.18
CA THR A 138 13.60 9.42 12.37
C THR A 138 12.43 8.43 12.37
N VAL A 139 12.34 7.58 11.34
CA VAL A 139 11.27 6.58 11.18
C VAL A 139 9.87 7.22 11.22
N GLN A 140 9.74 8.48 10.78
CA GLN A 140 8.46 9.18 10.76
C GLN A 140 7.39 8.41 9.97
N TYR A 141 7.81 7.74 8.91
CA TYR A 141 6.98 6.88 8.07
C TYR A 141 7.59 5.48 8.03
N TRP A 142 7.16 4.60 8.92
CA TRP A 142 7.73 3.25 9.03
C TRP A 142 7.81 2.52 7.67
N TYR A 143 6.76 2.63 6.83
CA TYR A 143 6.74 1.95 5.53
C TYR A 143 7.77 2.54 4.56
N VAL A 144 7.97 3.86 4.54
CA VAL A 144 9.01 4.50 3.71
C VAL A 144 10.39 4.03 4.16
N THR A 145 10.64 4.00 5.46
CA THR A 145 11.92 3.54 6.02
C THR A 145 12.17 2.06 5.67
N ALA A 146 11.18 1.20 5.88
CA ALA A 146 11.27 -0.21 5.51
C ALA A 146 11.41 -0.41 3.99
N TYR A 147 10.73 0.40 3.19
CA TYR A 147 10.82 0.34 1.73
C TYR A 147 12.19 0.79 1.21
N VAL A 148 12.76 1.84 1.77
CA VAL A 148 14.14 2.28 1.46
C VAL A 148 15.14 1.16 1.81
N GLY A 149 14.98 0.52 2.97
CA GLY A 149 15.76 -0.67 3.32
C GLY A 149 15.61 -1.79 2.29
N LEU A 150 14.37 -2.16 1.96
CA LEU A 150 14.08 -3.17 0.94
C LEU A 150 14.72 -2.82 -0.41
N PHE A 151 14.70 -1.54 -0.81
CA PHE A 151 15.24 -1.10 -2.09
C PHE A 151 16.71 -1.52 -2.28
N PHE A 152 17.53 -1.41 -1.24
CA PHE A 152 18.92 -1.85 -1.29
C PHE A 152 19.07 -3.37 -1.36
N PHE A 153 18.08 -4.14 -0.90
CA PHE A 153 18.08 -5.61 -1.00
C PHE A 153 17.54 -6.11 -2.36
N ILE A 154 16.78 -5.32 -3.11
CA ILE A 154 16.16 -5.73 -4.40
C ILE A 154 17.17 -6.38 -5.37
N PRO A 155 18.38 -5.85 -5.61
CA PRO A 155 19.33 -6.49 -6.53
C PRO A 155 19.69 -7.92 -6.12
N PHE A 156 19.90 -8.13 -4.83
CA PHE A 156 20.25 -9.45 -4.27
C PHE A 156 19.08 -10.42 -4.34
N LEU A 157 17.87 -9.95 -4.00
CA LEU A 157 16.62 -10.72 -4.10
C LEU A 157 16.34 -11.11 -5.56
N ASN A 158 16.62 -10.22 -6.51
CA ASN A 158 16.48 -10.51 -7.93
C ASN A 158 17.49 -11.58 -8.40
N VAL A 159 18.75 -11.47 -7.99
CA VAL A 159 19.75 -12.51 -8.30
C VAL A 159 19.32 -13.85 -7.71
N LEU A 160 18.91 -13.87 -6.44
CA LEU A 160 18.44 -15.08 -5.77
C LEU A 160 17.27 -15.71 -6.51
N GLY A 161 16.18 -14.97 -6.70
CA GLY A 161 14.96 -15.51 -7.32
C GLY A 161 15.11 -15.80 -8.83
N ASN A 162 16.14 -15.25 -9.52
CA ASN A 162 16.45 -15.61 -10.90
C ASN A 162 17.24 -16.90 -11.01
N ARG A 163 18.00 -17.27 -9.98
CA ARG A 163 18.83 -18.50 -9.97
C ARG A 163 18.11 -19.73 -9.41
N LEU A 164 17.06 -19.54 -8.63
CA LEU A 164 16.29 -20.62 -8.06
C LEU A 164 15.42 -21.32 -9.11
N THR A 165 15.42 -22.66 -9.09
CA THR A 165 14.38 -23.42 -9.79
C THR A 165 13.02 -23.18 -9.15
N LYS A 166 11.94 -23.47 -9.86
CA LYS A 166 10.58 -23.32 -9.34
C LYS A 166 10.38 -24.01 -7.98
N SER A 167 10.86 -25.26 -7.85
CA SER A 167 10.74 -26.03 -6.61
C SER A 167 11.56 -25.44 -5.46
N GLN A 168 12.79 -25.00 -5.73
CA GLN A 168 13.63 -24.33 -4.73
C GLN A 168 13.00 -23.02 -4.28
N PHE A 169 12.43 -22.24 -5.20
CA PHE A 169 11.74 -20.99 -4.87
C PHE A 169 10.49 -21.24 -4.02
N GLN A 170 9.69 -22.27 -4.37
CA GLN A 170 8.55 -22.69 -3.55
C GLN A 170 8.98 -23.10 -2.14
N TYR A 171 10.01 -23.93 -2.03
CA TYR A 171 10.55 -24.37 -0.74
C TYR A 171 10.99 -23.17 0.11
N LEU A 172 11.74 -22.21 -0.48
CA LEU A 172 12.14 -20.99 0.21
C LEU A 172 10.91 -20.20 0.70
N LEU A 173 9.93 -19.96 -0.18
CA LEU A 173 8.73 -19.19 0.20
C LEU A 173 7.92 -19.87 1.30
N VAL A 174 7.75 -21.20 1.22
CA VAL A 174 7.06 -21.97 2.28
C VAL A 174 7.83 -21.87 3.59
N THR A 175 9.15 -22.05 3.56
CA THR A 175 9.99 -21.95 4.76
C THR A 175 9.89 -20.59 5.43
N VAL A 176 10.10 -19.50 4.68
CA VAL A 176 10.03 -18.14 5.26
C VAL A 176 8.61 -17.78 5.69
N PHE A 177 7.59 -18.27 4.97
CA PHE A 177 6.19 -18.07 5.34
C PHE A 177 5.84 -18.78 6.65
N VAL A 178 6.27 -20.03 6.83
CA VAL A 178 6.06 -20.75 8.08
C VAL A 178 6.77 -20.03 9.23
N LEU A 179 8.05 -19.67 9.06
CA LEU A 179 8.84 -19.05 10.12
C LEU A 179 8.36 -17.65 10.50
N PHE A 180 8.01 -16.82 9.51
CA PHE A 180 7.74 -15.39 9.72
C PHE A 180 6.23 -15.04 9.75
N SER A 181 5.37 -15.99 9.39
CA SER A 181 3.92 -15.80 9.36
C SER A 181 3.21 -16.78 10.30
N VAL A 182 3.31 -18.09 10.02
CA VAL A 182 2.54 -19.11 10.75
C VAL A 182 2.97 -19.21 12.21
N VAL A 183 4.28 -19.36 12.45
CA VAL A 183 4.83 -19.54 13.81
C VAL A 183 4.53 -18.35 14.72
N PRO A 184 4.84 -17.09 14.35
CA PRO A 184 4.50 -15.94 15.20
C PRO A 184 3.01 -15.80 15.47
N THR A 185 2.17 -16.07 14.45
CA THR A 185 0.72 -15.98 14.59
C THR A 185 0.18 -17.02 15.58
N LEU A 186 0.64 -18.27 15.51
CA LEU A 186 0.17 -19.34 16.40
C LEU A 186 0.71 -19.21 17.83
N LEU A 187 1.96 -18.77 17.98
CA LEU A 187 2.58 -18.62 19.29
C LEU A 187 2.26 -17.27 19.96
N HIS A 188 1.61 -16.35 19.30
CA HIS A 188 1.38 -14.96 19.75
C HIS A 188 2.68 -14.29 20.22
N ARG A 189 3.78 -14.63 19.58
CA ARG A 189 5.11 -14.16 19.94
C ARG A 189 5.94 -13.99 18.68
N ASP A 190 6.60 -12.86 18.57
CA ASP A 190 7.52 -12.57 17.47
C ASP A 190 8.86 -13.29 17.70
N VAL A 191 8.86 -14.60 17.45
CA VAL A 191 10.02 -15.49 17.65
C VAL A 191 11.17 -15.10 16.71
N PHE A 192 10.83 -14.75 15.49
CA PHE A 192 11.75 -14.25 14.47
C PHE A 192 11.37 -12.79 14.21
N PRO A 193 12.14 -11.80 14.73
CA PRO A 193 11.71 -10.41 14.76
C PRO A 193 11.32 -9.85 13.38
N VAL A 194 10.02 -9.83 13.12
CA VAL A 194 9.39 -9.21 11.93
C VAL A 194 8.40 -8.12 12.31
N GLU A 195 8.28 -7.84 13.61
CA GLU A 195 7.48 -6.74 14.19
C GLU A 195 6.03 -6.74 13.68
N GLY A 196 5.37 -7.92 13.66
CA GLY A 196 4.02 -8.03 13.13
C GLY A 196 3.90 -7.71 11.63
N GLY A 197 5.03 -7.65 10.93
CA GLY A 197 5.12 -7.29 9.52
C GLY A 197 5.56 -5.85 9.24
N TYR A 198 5.91 -5.07 10.28
CA TYR A 198 6.42 -3.70 10.16
C TYR A 198 7.94 -3.64 9.87
N SER A 199 8.49 -4.61 9.17
CA SER A 199 9.93 -4.74 8.96
C SER A 199 10.33 -4.88 7.50
N VAL A 200 11.61 -4.55 7.21
CA VAL A 200 12.24 -4.77 5.90
C VAL A 200 12.19 -6.24 5.50
N TRP A 201 12.40 -7.14 6.46
CA TRP A 201 12.40 -8.59 6.23
C TRP A 201 11.06 -9.09 5.72
N TRP A 202 9.97 -8.62 6.34
CA TRP A 202 8.63 -8.98 5.89
C TRP A 202 8.32 -8.45 4.50
N LEU A 203 8.69 -7.19 4.21
CA LEU A 203 8.55 -6.65 2.87
C LEU A 203 9.37 -7.46 1.85
N GLY A 204 10.55 -7.96 2.24
CA GLY A 204 11.38 -8.85 1.42
C GLY A 204 10.70 -10.18 1.11
N VAL A 205 10.02 -10.79 2.08
CA VAL A 205 9.22 -12.02 1.86
C VAL A 205 8.11 -11.76 0.86
N LEU A 206 7.35 -10.68 1.01
CA LEU A 206 6.28 -10.32 0.09
C LEU A 206 6.81 -9.93 -1.30
N TYR A 207 7.99 -9.28 -1.37
CA TYR A 207 8.68 -9.02 -2.62
C TYR A 207 8.98 -10.32 -3.37
N MET A 208 9.57 -11.30 -2.69
CA MET A 208 9.86 -12.62 -3.27
C MET A 208 8.58 -13.34 -3.70
N LEU A 209 7.49 -13.23 -2.94
CA LEU A 209 6.20 -13.79 -3.32
C LEU A 209 5.64 -13.10 -4.59
N GLY A 210 5.72 -11.77 -4.68
CA GLY A 210 5.34 -11.01 -5.88
C GLY A 210 6.15 -11.41 -7.11
N MET A 211 7.46 -11.59 -6.96
CA MET A 211 8.36 -12.09 -7.99
C MET A 211 8.00 -13.52 -8.42
N TYR A 212 7.71 -14.40 -7.46
CA TYR A 212 7.27 -15.76 -7.74
C TYR A 212 5.97 -15.78 -8.56
N ILE A 213 4.99 -14.96 -8.19
CA ILE A 213 3.72 -14.84 -8.92
C ILE A 213 3.98 -14.45 -10.38
N LYS A 214 4.89 -13.52 -10.63
CA LYS A 214 5.23 -13.09 -12.00
C LYS A 214 5.88 -14.20 -12.82
N LYS A 215 6.84 -14.90 -12.23
CA LYS A 215 7.66 -15.90 -12.94
C LYS A 215 6.98 -17.23 -13.15
N HIS A 216 6.28 -17.70 -12.14
CA HIS A 216 5.78 -19.06 -12.09
C HIS A 216 4.25 -19.15 -12.03
N GLY A 217 3.59 -18.02 -11.78
CA GLY A 217 2.17 -17.98 -11.49
C GLY A 217 1.84 -18.56 -10.10
N LEU A 218 0.73 -18.14 -9.55
CA LEU A 218 0.17 -18.68 -8.32
C LEU A 218 -1.35 -18.77 -8.50
N LEU A 219 -1.95 -19.90 -8.11
CA LEU A 219 -3.40 -20.13 -8.21
C LEU A 219 -3.96 -19.80 -9.63
N THR A 220 -3.21 -20.12 -10.67
CA THR A 220 -3.54 -19.75 -12.06
C THR A 220 -4.84 -20.37 -12.55
N GLY A 221 -5.18 -21.57 -12.08
CA GLY A 221 -6.42 -22.27 -12.41
C GLY A 221 -7.64 -21.80 -11.60
N MET A 222 -7.45 -20.97 -10.56
CA MET A 222 -8.57 -20.51 -9.73
C MET A 222 -9.38 -19.43 -10.43
N ARG A 223 -10.71 -19.57 -10.45
CA ARG A 223 -11.62 -18.58 -11.04
C ARG A 223 -11.64 -17.30 -10.20
N THR A 224 -11.88 -16.16 -10.83
CA THR A 224 -11.93 -14.85 -10.12
C THR A 224 -12.98 -14.84 -9.00
N GLY A 225 -14.13 -15.50 -9.19
CA GLY A 225 -15.11 -15.66 -8.11
C GLY A 225 -14.57 -16.42 -6.89
N ALA A 226 -13.75 -17.47 -7.10
CA ALA A 226 -13.11 -18.20 -6.00
C ALA A 226 -12.05 -17.34 -5.28
N LEU A 227 -11.36 -16.44 -5.97
CA LEU A 227 -10.45 -15.48 -5.33
C LEU A 227 -11.21 -14.46 -4.46
N TRP A 228 -12.39 -14.01 -4.92
CA TRP A 228 -13.27 -13.17 -4.08
C TRP A 228 -13.79 -13.94 -2.87
N MET A 229 -14.14 -15.22 -3.02
CA MET A 229 -14.52 -16.07 -1.88
C MET A 229 -13.35 -16.28 -0.91
N LEU A 230 -12.13 -16.45 -1.41
CA LEU A 230 -10.92 -16.53 -0.57
C LEU A 230 -10.73 -15.24 0.23
N TYR A 231 -10.81 -14.07 -0.43
CA TYR A 231 -10.71 -12.79 0.24
C TYR A 231 -11.77 -12.63 1.33
N ALA A 232 -13.04 -12.80 0.97
CA ALA A 232 -14.16 -12.66 1.90
C ALA A 232 -14.10 -13.70 3.03
N GLY A 233 -13.74 -14.95 2.73
CA GLY A 233 -13.59 -16.02 3.71
C GLY A 233 -12.50 -15.71 4.75
N CYS A 234 -11.34 -15.22 4.32
CA CYS A 234 -10.28 -14.79 5.24
C CYS A 234 -10.74 -13.62 6.12
N VAL A 235 -11.37 -12.59 5.54
CA VAL A 235 -11.90 -11.43 6.29
C VAL A 235 -12.95 -11.88 7.30
N CYS A 236 -13.94 -12.64 6.88
CA CYS A 236 -15.01 -13.13 7.75
C CYS A 236 -14.49 -14.04 8.87
N PHE A 237 -13.51 -14.90 8.56
CA PHE A 237 -12.89 -15.76 9.57
C PHE A 237 -12.18 -14.92 10.64
N VAL A 238 -11.31 -14.01 10.26
CA VAL A 238 -10.58 -13.15 11.21
C VAL A 238 -11.53 -12.30 12.03
N TRP A 239 -12.55 -11.73 11.39
CA TRP A 239 -13.57 -10.94 12.06
C TRP A 239 -14.39 -11.77 13.05
N ALA A 240 -14.89 -12.93 12.64
CA ALA A 240 -15.67 -13.81 13.53
C ALA A 240 -14.83 -14.29 14.71
N PHE A 241 -13.57 -14.69 14.47
CA PHE A 241 -12.63 -15.08 15.51
C PHE A 241 -12.43 -13.95 16.53
N LYS A 242 -12.20 -12.72 16.07
CA LYS A 242 -12.08 -11.56 16.94
C LYS A 242 -13.36 -11.34 17.77
N MET A 243 -14.52 -11.33 17.12
CA MET A 243 -15.79 -11.09 17.81
C MET A 243 -16.08 -12.18 18.86
N VAL A 244 -15.79 -13.44 18.55
CA VAL A 244 -15.94 -14.55 19.50
C VAL A 244 -15.01 -14.37 20.70
N LEU A 245 -13.74 -14.04 20.47
CA LEU A 245 -12.78 -13.88 21.57
C LEU A 245 -13.07 -12.63 22.42
N ASP A 246 -13.51 -11.55 21.82
CA ASP A 246 -13.91 -10.35 22.58
C ASP A 246 -15.08 -10.63 23.54
N VAL A 247 -15.98 -11.58 23.19
CA VAL A 247 -17.09 -12.00 24.05
C VAL A 247 -16.69 -13.09 25.05
N VAL A 248 -15.91 -14.10 24.59
CA VAL A 248 -15.66 -15.32 25.39
C VAL A 248 -14.49 -15.15 26.37
N SER A 249 -13.44 -14.40 25.98
CA SER A 249 -12.24 -14.27 26.80
C SER A 249 -12.48 -13.65 28.19
N PRO A 250 -13.39 -12.69 28.42
CA PRO A 250 -13.70 -12.20 29.77
C PRO A 250 -14.19 -13.29 30.69
N TYR A 251 -14.99 -14.24 30.20
CA TYR A 251 -15.51 -15.36 31.00
C TYR A 251 -14.44 -16.40 31.34
N LEU A 252 -13.43 -16.56 30.46
CA LEU A 252 -12.38 -17.57 30.65
C LEU A 252 -11.20 -17.05 31.47
N ILE A 253 -10.80 -15.80 31.29
CA ILE A 253 -9.57 -15.23 31.85
C ILE A 253 -9.78 -13.87 32.53
N GLY A 254 -11.02 -13.42 32.71
CA GLY A 254 -11.35 -12.17 33.37
C GLY A 254 -11.05 -10.88 32.63
N GLN A 255 -10.61 -10.97 31.37
CA GLN A 255 -10.26 -9.80 30.54
C GLN A 255 -10.44 -10.08 29.03
N ILE A 256 -10.73 -9.05 28.24
CA ILE A 256 -10.77 -9.17 26.77
C ILE A 256 -9.36 -9.35 26.25
N ARG A 257 -9.09 -10.49 25.63
CA ARG A 257 -7.75 -10.82 25.08
C ARG A 257 -7.83 -11.76 23.88
N GLY A 258 -6.83 -11.67 23.02
CA GLY A 258 -6.63 -12.63 21.90
C GLY A 258 -7.38 -12.27 20.62
N GLY A 259 -8.36 -11.36 20.65
CA GLY A 259 -9.11 -10.96 19.44
C GLY A 259 -8.25 -10.40 18.31
N GLY A 260 -7.06 -9.87 18.63
CA GLY A 260 -6.09 -9.37 17.63
C GLY A 260 -5.14 -10.41 17.00
N THR A 261 -5.25 -11.69 17.38
CA THR A 261 -4.31 -12.77 16.99
C THR A 261 -3.99 -12.81 15.48
N PHE A 262 -5.00 -12.65 14.66
CA PHE A 262 -4.86 -12.74 13.20
C PHE A 262 -4.80 -11.35 12.52
N ILE A 263 -4.73 -10.26 13.28
CA ILE A 263 -4.73 -8.89 12.77
C ILE A 263 -3.30 -8.35 12.83
N ALA A 264 -2.48 -8.83 11.89
CA ALA A 264 -1.11 -8.37 11.67
C ALA A 264 -0.77 -8.51 10.19
N TYR A 265 0.15 -7.69 9.68
CA TYR A 265 0.54 -7.77 8.25
C TYR A 265 1.15 -9.12 7.89
N ASN A 266 1.83 -9.77 8.82
CA ASN A 266 2.39 -11.10 8.63
C ASN A 266 1.42 -12.25 8.94
N SER A 267 0.17 -11.98 9.32
CA SER A 267 -0.84 -13.03 9.52
C SER A 267 -1.12 -13.79 8.22
N PRO A 268 -1.21 -15.12 8.25
CA PRO A 268 -1.52 -15.93 7.07
C PRO A 268 -2.81 -15.52 6.35
N PHE A 269 -3.82 -15.11 7.12
CA PHE A 269 -5.11 -14.68 6.57
C PHE A 269 -5.02 -13.32 5.89
N ILE A 270 -4.27 -12.37 6.46
CA ILE A 270 -4.04 -11.05 5.85
C ILE A 270 -3.16 -11.19 4.60
N VAL A 271 -2.20 -12.11 4.58
CA VAL A 271 -1.46 -12.43 3.35
C VAL A 271 -2.39 -13.06 2.31
N GLY A 272 -3.27 -13.97 2.72
CA GLY A 272 -4.28 -14.58 1.84
C GLY A 272 -5.18 -13.54 1.18
N THR A 273 -5.66 -12.53 1.93
CA THR A 273 -6.45 -11.42 1.37
C THR A 273 -5.64 -10.58 0.39
N ALA A 274 -4.38 -10.26 0.70
CA ALA A 274 -3.50 -9.51 -0.20
C ALA A 274 -3.23 -10.25 -1.51
N VAL A 275 -2.92 -11.55 -1.43
CA VAL A 275 -2.71 -12.41 -2.61
C VAL A 275 -3.98 -12.51 -3.45
N ALA A 276 -5.14 -12.70 -2.81
CA ALA A 276 -6.42 -12.77 -3.53
C ALA A 276 -6.68 -11.47 -4.31
N LEU A 277 -6.58 -10.30 -3.66
CA LEU A 277 -6.74 -9.01 -4.35
C LEU A 277 -5.69 -8.83 -5.46
N PHE A 278 -4.43 -9.14 -5.18
CA PHE A 278 -3.37 -9.03 -6.18
C PHE A 278 -3.70 -9.85 -7.43
N LEU A 279 -4.11 -11.11 -7.28
CA LEU A 279 -4.47 -11.99 -8.40
C LEU A 279 -5.71 -11.52 -9.14
N ILE A 280 -6.72 -11.00 -8.45
CA ILE A 280 -7.93 -10.44 -9.07
C ILE A 280 -7.53 -9.26 -9.97
N PHE A 281 -6.82 -8.28 -9.42
CA PHE A 281 -6.46 -7.08 -10.16
C PHE A 281 -5.43 -7.34 -11.26
N SER A 282 -4.47 -8.24 -11.05
CA SER A 282 -3.49 -8.61 -12.08
C SER A 282 -4.11 -9.18 -13.36
N ARG A 283 -5.33 -9.75 -13.26
CA ARG A 283 -6.11 -10.29 -14.38
C ARG A 283 -6.99 -9.26 -15.07
N MET A 284 -7.23 -8.10 -14.45
CA MET A 284 -8.05 -7.04 -15.04
C MET A 284 -7.37 -6.44 -16.27
N ARG A 285 -8.17 -6.16 -17.29
CA ARG A 285 -7.72 -5.51 -18.52
C ARG A 285 -8.61 -4.30 -18.78
N PHE A 286 -8.00 -3.17 -19.04
CA PHE A 286 -8.67 -1.92 -19.34
C PHE A 286 -8.34 -1.49 -20.77
N SER A 287 -9.37 -1.30 -21.59
CA SER A 287 -9.24 -0.91 -23.01
C SER A 287 -9.60 0.56 -23.25
N SER A 288 -10.39 1.16 -22.39
CA SER A 288 -10.78 2.58 -22.53
C SER A 288 -9.60 3.51 -22.25
N ARG A 289 -9.25 4.34 -23.22
CA ARG A 289 -8.15 5.32 -23.11
C ARG A 289 -8.36 6.28 -21.94
N ARG A 290 -9.59 6.74 -21.71
CA ARG A 290 -9.91 7.63 -20.58
C ARG A 290 -9.72 6.93 -19.24
N THR A 291 -10.18 5.69 -19.12
CA THR A 291 -10.03 4.88 -17.91
C THR A 291 -8.55 4.61 -17.61
N VAL A 292 -7.76 4.25 -18.61
CA VAL A 292 -6.32 4.02 -18.47
C VAL A 292 -5.59 5.29 -18.04
N ALA A 293 -5.91 6.44 -18.64
CA ALA A 293 -5.32 7.73 -18.25
C ALA A 293 -5.65 8.10 -16.80
N CYS A 294 -6.91 7.93 -16.38
CA CYS A 294 -7.35 8.19 -15.01
C CYS A 294 -6.63 7.26 -14.01
N ILE A 295 -6.61 5.94 -14.26
CA ILE A 295 -5.91 4.96 -13.43
C ILE A 295 -4.42 5.32 -13.31
N SER A 296 -3.77 5.63 -14.43
CA SER A 296 -2.34 5.97 -14.42
C SER A 296 -2.04 7.24 -13.63
N TRP A 297 -2.90 8.26 -13.74
CA TRP A 297 -2.76 9.52 -13.03
C TRP A 297 -2.93 9.36 -11.51
N LEU A 298 -3.97 8.63 -11.08
CA LEU A 298 -4.24 8.35 -9.67
C LEU A 298 -3.19 7.40 -9.07
N ALA A 299 -2.81 6.35 -9.77
CA ALA A 299 -1.79 5.41 -9.29
C ALA A 299 -0.43 6.09 -9.08
N ALA A 300 -0.07 7.06 -9.91
CA ALA A 300 1.15 7.84 -9.74
C ALA A 300 1.13 8.71 -8.47
N ALA A 301 -0.05 9.14 -8.01
CA ALA A 301 -0.21 9.92 -6.79
C ALA A 301 -0.25 9.07 -5.50
N SER A 302 -0.41 7.75 -5.58
CA SER A 302 -0.63 6.89 -4.41
C SER A 302 0.43 7.05 -3.32
N PHE A 303 1.71 7.19 -3.70
CA PHE A 303 2.80 7.39 -2.74
C PHE A 303 2.69 8.76 -2.03
N SER A 304 2.35 9.79 -2.76
CA SER A 304 2.14 11.14 -2.23
C SER A 304 0.95 11.20 -1.27
N VAL A 305 -0.12 10.47 -1.60
CA VAL A 305 -1.26 10.31 -0.71
C VAL A 305 -0.81 9.73 0.63
N TYR A 306 0.04 8.67 0.60
CA TYR A 306 0.59 8.08 1.83
C TYR A 306 1.37 9.11 2.66
N VAL A 307 2.32 9.80 2.07
CA VAL A 307 3.20 10.73 2.81
C VAL A 307 2.41 11.92 3.37
N LEU A 308 1.43 12.43 2.63
CA LEU A 308 0.65 13.59 3.06
C LEU A 308 -0.34 13.26 4.19
N HIS A 309 -1.14 12.18 4.07
CA HIS A 309 -2.14 11.89 5.09
C HIS A 309 -1.55 11.30 6.37
N CYS A 310 -0.39 10.63 6.29
CA CYS A 310 0.36 10.16 7.45
C CYS A 310 1.24 11.24 8.08
N ASN A 311 1.29 12.45 7.53
CA ASN A 311 2.11 13.52 8.08
C ASN A 311 1.54 13.98 9.43
N VAL A 312 2.34 13.86 10.49
CA VAL A 312 1.91 14.13 11.87
C VAL A 312 1.47 15.58 12.05
N LEU A 313 2.16 16.54 11.41
CA LEU A 313 1.82 17.96 11.50
C LEU A 313 0.47 18.26 10.83
N ILE A 314 0.27 17.75 9.61
CA ILE A 314 -1.00 17.89 8.88
C ILE A 314 -2.11 17.12 9.61
N GLY A 315 -1.82 15.94 10.14
CA GLY A 315 -2.77 15.15 10.93
C GLY A 315 -3.30 15.91 12.12
N LYS A 316 -2.41 16.45 12.97
CA LYS A 316 -2.77 17.25 14.15
C LYS A 316 -3.48 18.55 13.79
N TRP A 317 -3.13 19.17 12.66
CA TRP A 317 -3.70 20.45 12.28
C TRP A 317 -5.08 20.32 11.63
N PHE A 318 -5.30 19.27 10.84
CA PHE A 318 -6.43 19.26 9.92
C PHE A 318 -7.21 17.95 9.86
N LEU A 319 -6.60 16.79 10.16
CA LEU A 319 -7.24 15.52 9.84
C LEU A 319 -7.86 14.82 11.05
N TRP A 320 -7.22 14.81 12.22
CA TRP A 320 -7.60 13.87 13.26
C TRP A 320 -8.88 14.25 13.98
N ASP A 321 -9.02 15.50 14.40
CA ASP A 321 -10.22 15.95 15.14
C ASP A 321 -11.47 16.07 14.25
N VAL A 322 -11.26 16.27 12.93
CA VAL A 322 -12.35 16.41 11.97
C VAL A 322 -13.15 15.11 11.79
N PHE A 323 -12.61 13.95 12.19
CA PHE A 323 -13.21 12.66 11.87
C PHE A 323 -13.92 11.97 13.04
N GLU A 324 -13.81 12.48 14.27
CA GLU A 324 -14.52 11.95 15.44
C GLU A 324 -16.05 11.95 15.26
N TRP A 325 -16.58 12.92 14.54
CA TRP A 325 -18.03 13.02 14.26
C TRP A 325 -18.58 11.81 13.45
N ALA A 326 -17.72 11.03 12.80
CA ALA A 326 -18.16 9.83 12.09
C ALA A 326 -18.57 8.72 13.05
N ALA A 327 -17.95 8.63 14.23
CA ALA A 327 -18.21 7.61 15.24
C ALA A 327 -19.64 7.68 15.83
N SER A 328 -20.19 8.88 15.99
CA SER A 328 -21.52 9.11 16.56
C SER A 328 -22.68 8.72 15.64
N SER A 329 -22.38 8.19 14.45
CA SER A 329 -23.36 7.84 13.42
C SER A 329 -23.83 6.39 13.55
N SER A 330 -24.95 6.04 12.89
CA SER A 330 -25.29 4.63 12.72
C SER A 330 -24.18 3.88 12.00
N PRO A 331 -24.00 2.56 12.23
CA PRO A 331 -22.90 1.79 11.63
C PRO A 331 -22.81 1.92 10.11
N ALA A 332 -23.94 1.90 9.41
CA ALA A 332 -23.98 2.06 7.97
C ALA A 332 -23.52 3.46 7.51
N LEU A 333 -24.00 4.50 8.23
CA LEU A 333 -23.61 5.87 7.91
C LEU A 333 -22.13 6.12 8.24
N MET A 334 -21.59 5.52 9.30
CA MET A 334 -20.17 5.55 9.63
C MET A 334 -19.32 5.00 8.46
N VAL A 335 -19.68 3.83 7.91
CA VAL A 335 -18.99 3.25 6.76
C VAL A 335 -19.02 4.21 5.56
N VAL A 336 -20.19 4.76 5.24
CA VAL A 336 -20.33 5.71 4.12
C VAL A 336 -19.45 6.94 4.35
N LYS A 337 -19.44 7.49 5.57
CA LYS A 337 -18.62 8.65 5.92
C LYS A 337 -17.13 8.33 5.78
N VAL A 338 -16.65 7.22 6.36
CA VAL A 338 -15.24 6.80 6.26
C VAL A 338 -14.82 6.64 4.80
N LEU A 339 -15.62 5.98 3.98
CA LEU A 339 -15.30 5.79 2.55
C LEU A 339 -15.33 7.11 1.77
N ALA A 340 -16.31 7.97 2.03
CA ALA A 340 -16.37 9.29 1.39
C ALA A 340 -15.16 10.17 1.78
N MET A 341 -14.77 10.14 3.05
CA MET A 341 -13.58 10.85 3.54
C MET A 341 -12.30 10.29 2.91
N ALA A 342 -12.17 8.96 2.79
CA ALA A 342 -11.03 8.34 2.11
C ALA A 342 -10.90 8.81 0.67
N VAL A 343 -12.03 8.90 -0.07
CA VAL A 343 -12.05 9.44 -1.44
C VAL A 343 -11.66 10.92 -1.45
N ALA A 344 -12.20 11.73 -0.53
CA ALA A 344 -11.89 13.17 -0.46
C ALA A 344 -10.39 13.41 -0.15
N VAL A 345 -9.83 12.69 0.83
CA VAL A 345 -8.40 12.79 1.18
C VAL A 345 -7.53 12.32 0.02
N TYR A 346 -7.88 11.19 -0.63
CA TYR A 346 -7.14 10.72 -1.80
C TYR A 346 -7.15 11.77 -2.92
N ALA A 347 -8.30 12.35 -3.23
CA ALA A 347 -8.43 13.37 -4.27
C ALA A 347 -7.63 14.64 -3.93
N GLY A 348 -7.76 15.14 -2.69
CA GLY A 348 -7.03 16.33 -2.22
C GLY A 348 -5.51 16.13 -2.30
N CYS A 349 -4.99 15.01 -1.77
CA CYS A 349 -3.57 14.68 -1.84
C CYS A 349 -3.09 14.50 -3.29
N SER A 350 -3.93 13.94 -4.18
CA SER A 350 -3.59 13.80 -5.60
C SER A 350 -3.48 15.15 -6.32
N LEU A 351 -4.28 16.14 -5.93
CA LEU A 351 -4.17 17.50 -6.46
C LEU A 351 -2.87 18.17 -6.00
N VAL A 352 -2.49 18.02 -4.73
CA VAL A 352 -1.19 18.49 -4.22
C VAL A 352 -0.03 17.84 -4.97
N ASP A 353 -0.12 16.51 -5.22
CA ASP A 353 0.89 15.80 -6.02
C ASP A 353 0.95 16.30 -7.48
N ALA A 354 -0.16 16.71 -8.07
CA ALA A 354 -0.15 17.27 -9.42
C ALA A 354 0.67 18.57 -9.48
N VAL A 355 0.59 19.42 -8.43
CA VAL A 355 1.42 20.63 -8.31
C VAL A 355 2.90 20.24 -8.20
N ARG A 356 3.26 19.29 -7.32
CA ARG A 356 4.64 18.79 -7.22
C ARG A 356 5.17 18.30 -8.57
N ARG A 357 4.39 17.45 -9.26
CA ARG A 357 4.81 16.91 -10.58
C ARG A 357 5.03 18.02 -11.59
N TYR A 358 4.22 19.04 -11.57
CA TYR A 358 4.43 20.21 -12.42
C TYR A 358 5.73 20.94 -12.10
N LEU A 359 5.98 21.22 -10.80
CA LEU A 359 7.20 21.88 -10.33
C LEU A 359 8.46 21.07 -10.66
N PHE A 360 8.46 19.77 -10.38
CA PHE A 360 9.60 18.89 -10.66
C PHE A 360 9.92 18.82 -12.15
N LYS A 361 8.88 18.81 -13.00
CA LYS A 361 9.05 18.84 -14.44
C LYS A 361 9.71 20.15 -14.94
N THR A 362 9.34 21.29 -14.33
CA THR A 362 9.93 22.60 -14.70
C THR A 362 11.36 22.77 -14.19
N MET A 363 11.78 21.99 -13.17
CA MET A 363 13.11 22.04 -12.55
C MET A 363 14.04 20.93 -13.07
N ASP A 364 13.63 20.14 -14.08
CA ASP A 364 14.35 18.94 -14.60
C ASP A 364 14.74 17.92 -13.51
N VAL A 365 14.01 17.88 -12.41
CA VAL A 365 14.15 16.88 -11.34
C VAL A 365 13.25 15.70 -11.65
N ASN A 366 13.76 14.74 -12.49
CA ASN A 366 13.04 13.53 -12.89
C ASN A 366 13.74 12.26 -12.43
#